data_b18ee87a87e5a5fde3e9827db76f70d4
#
_entry.id   b18ee87a87e5a5fde3e9827db76f70d4
#
_cell.length_a   1.000
_cell.length_b   1.000
_cell.length_c   1.000
_cell.angle_alpha   90.00
_cell.angle_beta   90.00
_cell.angle_gamma   90.00
#
_symmetry.space_group_name_H-M   'P 1'
#
loop_
_entity.id
_entity.type
_entity.pdbx_description
1 polymer ?
#
loop_
_entity_poly.entity_id
_entity_poly.type
_entity_poly.pdbx_seq_one_letter_code
_entity_poly.pdbx_strand_id
1 'polypeptide(L)'
;MPSDIYRWLARYYDHLFEFRRPFEEAREVIIGPLLPRIYTACDLCCGTGGLALSFASQGVRTFAVDLSPEMCRITRGKARAVGLPLKVICADMRKFALPEQVDLITCEFDAINHVPRKSDLARVLKCVAAALNPGGHFVFDANNRKAFELAWTNTWFADRDPVAVVMHSTHVPGTDKARSEVNWFVRQGKLYRRHQEHIEEVCWTHAEIVQALLEAGFDRLKTWDAAPFFNDELTRPGCRTFWRARKRP
;
A
#
# COMPACT_ATOMS: atom_id res chain seq x y z
N MET A 1 9.73 7.62 -17.89
CA MET A 1 9.64 8.49 -16.74
C MET A 1 8.53 7.96 -15.84
N PRO A 2 8.81 7.36 -14.67
CA PRO A 2 7.75 6.84 -13.79
C PRO A 2 7.11 7.93 -12.92
N SER A 3 7.35 9.20 -13.15
CA SER A 3 7.02 10.28 -12.22
C SER A 3 5.57 10.79 -12.25
N ASP A 4 4.75 10.35 -13.19
CA ASP A 4 3.37 10.82 -13.33
C ASP A 4 2.31 9.80 -12.87
N ILE A 5 2.71 8.57 -12.54
CA ILE A 5 1.80 7.58 -11.94
C ILE A 5 1.34 8.10 -10.58
N TYR A 6 0.05 8.05 -10.33
CA TYR A 6 -0.62 8.55 -9.12
C TYR A 6 -0.63 10.08 -8.94
N ARG A 7 -0.31 10.88 -9.95
CA ARG A 7 -0.36 12.34 -9.81
C ARG A 7 -1.77 12.87 -9.51
N TRP A 8 -2.75 12.35 -10.24
CA TRP A 8 -4.16 12.73 -10.06
C TRP A 8 -4.75 12.00 -8.87
N LEU A 9 -4.46 10.70 -8.73
CA LEU A 9 -4.84 9.93 -7.59
C LEU A 9 -4.41 10.60 -6.27
N ALA A 10 -3.18 11.05 -6.16
CA ALA A 10 -2.67 11.70 -4.94
C ALA A 10 -3.51 12.89 -4.50
N ARG A 11 -3.96 13.73 -5.45
CA ARG A 11 -4.71 14.94 -5.16
C ARG A 11 -6.09 14.69 -4.58
N TYR A 12 -6.73 13.59 -5.00
CA TYR A 12 -8.11 13.28 -4.66
C TYR A 12 -8.24 12.01 -3.81
N TYR A 13 -7.11 11.39 -3.44
CA TYR A 13 -7.08 10.13 -2.72
C TYR A 13 -7.91 10.16 -1.44
N ASP A 14 -7.64 11.11 -0.57
CA ASP A 14 -8.38 11.22 0.70
C ASP A 14 -9.85 11.61 0.53
N HIS A 15 -10.18 12.25 -0.59
CA HIS A 15 -11.54 12.68 -0.90
C HIS A 15 -12.39 11.55 -1.48
N LEU A 16 -11.77 10.62 -2.21
CA LEU A 16 -12.48 9.54 -2.91
C LEU A 16 -12.49 8.24 -2.12
N PHE A 17 -11.41 7.94 -1.38
CA PHE A 17 -11.23 6.66 -0.73
C PHE A 17 -11.42 6.76 0.79
N GLU A 18 -12.62 6.42 1.25
CA GLU A 18 -12.97 6.32 2.66
C GLU A 18 -12.68 4.93 3.26
N PHE A 19 -11.91 4.07 2.56
CA PHE A 19 -11.62 2.67 2.93
C PHE A 19 -10.75 2.49 4.18
N ARG A 20 -10.68 3.48 5.05
CA ARG A 20 -9.79 3.46 6.22
C ARG A 20 -10.23 2.46 7.27
N ARG A 21 -11.54 2.38 7.56
CA ARG A 21 -12.06 1.61 8.67
C ARG A 21 -11.72 0.11 8.62
N PRO A 22 -11.90 -0.61 7.50
CA PRO A 22 -11.52 -2.02 7.41
C PRO A 22 -10.04 -2.28 7.68
N PHE A 23 -9.16 -1.39 7.21
CA PHE A 23 -7.73 -1.48 7.49
C PHE A 23 -7.41 -1.16 8.95
N GLU A 24 -8.14 -0.24 9.59
CA GLU A 24 -7.98 0.07 11.02
C GLU A 24 -8.32 -1.14 11.87
N GLU A 25 -9.45 -1.81 11.62
CA GLU A 25 -9.86 -3.03 12.31
C GLU A 25 -8.84 -4.17 12.10
N ALA A 26 -8.34 -4.35 10.88
CA ALA A 26 -7.28 -5.33 10.60
C ALA A 26 -5.99 -5.01 11.36
N ARG A 27 -5.58 -3.73 11.44
CA ARG A 27 -4.39 -3.30 12.17
C ARG A 27 -4.50 -3.57 13.67
N GLU A 28 -5.67 -3.36 14.28
CA GLU A 28 -5.89 -3.68 15.69
C GLU A 28 -5.59 -5.16 15.99
N VAL A 29 -5.98 -6.07 15.10
CA VAL A 29 -5.74 -7.50 15.25
C VAL A 29 -4.29 -7.88 14.93
N ILE A 30 -3.71 -7.30 13.87
CA ILE A 30 -2.43 -7.74 13.30
C ILE A 30 -1.26 -7.01 13.94
N ILE A 31 -1.37 -5.70 14.12
CA ILE A 31 -0.32 -4.81 14.61
C ILE A 31 -0.52 -4.49 16.10
N GLY A 32 -1.76 -4.34 16.56
CA GLY A 32 -2.08 -3.97 17.94
C GLY A 32 -1.29 -4.73 18.99
N PRO A 33 -1.16 -6.09 18.92
CA PRO A 33 -0.36 -6.86 19.88
C PRO A 33 1.15 -6.57 19.85
N LEU A 34 1.65 -5.90 18.81
CA LEU A 34 3.05 -5.54 18.66
C LEU A 34 3.33 -4.13 19.20
N LEU A 35 2.35 -3.21 19.14
CA LEU A 35 2.52 -1.78 19.45
C LEU A 35 3.25 -1.49 20.77
N PRO A 36 3.05 -2.22 21.88
CA PRO A 36 3.79 -1.95 23.12
C PRO A 36 5.30 -2.11 23.02
N ARG A 37 5.81 -2.69 21.92
CA ARG A 37 7.24 -2.94 21.68
C ARG A 37 7.76 -2.25 20.43
N ILE A 38 6.94 -1.41 19.80
CA ILE A 38 7.29 -0.67 18.59
C ILE A 38 7.63 0.77 18.98
N TYR A 39 8.88 1.13 18.83
CA TYR A 39 9.39 2.48 19.08
C TYR A 39 9.69 3.22 17.78
N THR A 40 9.94 2.45 16.73
CA THR A 40 10.29 2.96 15.40
C THR A 40 9.50 2.23 14.31
N ALA A 41 8.96 2.98 13.35
CA ALA A 41 8.19 2.39 12.25
C ALA A 41 8.50 3.05 10.91
N CYS A 42 8.26 2.32 9.84
CA CYS A 42 8.23 2.86 8.47
C CYS A 42 6.94 2.44 7.79
N ASP A 43 6.23 3.42 7.24
CA ASP A 43 5.11 3.19 6.33
C ASP A 43 5.65 3.25 4.90
N LEU A 44 5.80 2.09 4.27
CA LEU A 44 6.32 1.92 2.92
C LEU A 44 5.16 1.95 1.93
N CYS A 45 5.29 2.73 0.84
CA CYS A 45 4.20 3.09 -0.06
C CYS A 45 3.10 3.86 0.67
N CYS A 46 3.51 4.83 1.48
CA CYS A 46 2.66 5.53 2.45
C CYS A 46 1.51 6.34 1.83
N GLY A 47 1.48 6.54 0.53
CA GLY A 47 0.49 7.38 -0.14
C GLY A 47 0.44 8.78 0.46
N THR A 48 -0.74 9.22 0.88
CA THR A 48 -0.96 10.53 1.54
C THR A 48 -0.61 10.54 3.03
N GLY A 49 -0.01 9.47 3.55
CA GLY A 49 0.61 9.41 4.87
C GLY A 49 -0.35 9.15 6.04
N GLY A 50 -1.56 8.65 5.79
CA GLY A 50 -2.54 8.46 6.86
C GLY A 50 -2.04 7.54 8.00
N LEU A 51 -1.47 6.38 7.67
CA LEU A 51 -0.93 5.44 8.64
C LEU A 51 0.34 5.96 9.31
N ALA A 52 1.26 6.54 8.53
CA ALA A 52 2.49 7.14 9.07
C ALA A 52 2.18 8.24 10.11
N LEU A 53 1.18 9.09 9.84
CA LEU A 53 0.72 10.12 10.77
C LEU A 53 0.09 9.51 12.02
N SER A 54 -0.67 8.43 11.88
CA SER A 54 -1.25 7.70 13.01
C SER A 54 -0.17 7.14 13.94
N PHE A 55 0.89 6.52 13.42
CA PHE A 55 2.01 6.07 14.24
C PHE A 55 2.74 7.26 14.93
N ALA A 56 3.03 8.31 14.17
CA ALA A 56 3.70 9.49 14.73
C ALA A 56 2.89 10.17 15.85
N SER A 57 1.55 10.23 15.72
CA SER A 57 0.67 10.79 16.76
C SER A 57 0.63 9.96 18.04
N GLN A 58 0.97 8.67 17.96
CA GLN A 58 1.10 7.77 19.11
C GLN A 58 2.52 7.78 19.72
N GLY A 59 3.39 8.69 19.28
CA GLY A 59 4.76 8.81 19.79
C GLY A 59 5.76 7.83 19.16
N VAL A 60 5.38 7.06 18.17
CA VAL A 60 6.28 6.17 17.43
C VAL A 60 7.14 7.02 16.48
N ARG A 61 8.47 6.89 16.54
CA ARG A 61 9.37 7.55 15.59
C ARG A 61 9.19 6.95 14.20
N THR A 62 8.62 7.73 13.30
CA THR A 62 8.08 7.21 12.06
C THR A 62 8.77 7.78 10.83
N PHE A 63 9.02 6.89 9.86
CA PHE A 63 9.42 7.18 8.50
C PHE A 63 8.25 6.90 7.55
N ALA A 64 8.13 7.68 6.49
CA ALA A 64 7.16 7.46 5.43
C ALA A 64 7.90 7.41 4.09
N VAL A 65 7.68 6.38 3.30
CA VAL A 65 8.35 6.18 2.01
C VAL A 65 7.32 6.02 0.92
N ASP A 66 7.43 6.80 -0.17
CA ASP A 66 6.58 6.63 -1.35
C ASP A 66 7.37 6.95 -2.62
N LEU A 67 7.00 6.33 -3.74
CA LEU A 67 7.60 6.58 -5.04
C LEU A 67 7.15 7.92 -5.63
N SER A 68 5.89 8.32 -5.36
CA SER A 68 5.27 9.51 -5.93
C SER A 68 5.73 10.78 -5.21
N PRO A 69 6.38 11.74 -5.92
CA PRO A 69 6.73 13.02 -5.32
C PRO A 69 5.51 13.79 -4.80
N GLU A 70 4.35 13.65 -5.44
CA GLU A 70 3.12 14.33 -5.05
C GLU A 70 2.54 13.73 -3.76
N MET A 71 2.52 12.39 -3.61
CA MET A 71 2.16 11.72 -2.36
C MET A 71 3.08 12.19 -1.21
N CYS A 72 4.39 12.18 -1.44
CA CYS A 72 5.37 12.67 -0.46
C CYS A 72 5.16 14.15 -0.10
N ARG A 73 4.80 15.00 -1.06
CA ARG A 73 4.50 16.41 -0.81
C ARG A 73 3.27 16.58 0.08
N ILE A 74 2.20 15.84 -0.20
CA ILE A 74 0.96 15.84 0.59
C ILE A 74 1.23 15.35 2.01
N THR A 75 1.93 14.23 2.17
CA THR A 75 2.31 13.67 3.46
C THR A 75 3.11 14.64 4.31
N ARG A 76 4.13 15.32 3.71
CA ARG A 76 4.89 16.39 4.41
C ARG A 76 4.01 17.57 4.82
N GLY A 77 3.07 17.96 3.94
CA GLY A 77 2.12 19.04 4.22
C GLY A 77 1.23 18.73 5.42
N LYS A 78 0.67 17.53 5.45
CA LYS A 78 -0.17 17.06 6.57
C LYS A 78 0.63 16.99 7.89
N ALA A 79 1.83 16.41 7.88
CA ALA A 79 2.67 16.32 9.06
C ALA A 79 2.99 17.70 9.64
N ARG A 80 3.36 18.67 8.78
CA ARG A 80 3.60 20.05 9.20
C ARG A 80 2.36 20.73 9.77
N ALA A 81 1.20 20.52 9.15
CA ALA A 81 -0.05 21.15 9.60
C ALA A 81 -0.46 20.73 11.01
N VAL A 82 -0.10 19.52 11.42
CA VAL A 82 -0.40 18.99 12.77
C VAL A 82 0.82 18.95 13.70
N GLY A 83 1.97 19.50 13.29
CA GLY A 83 3.19 19.60 14.09
C GLY A 83 3.86 18.25 14.43
N LEU A 84 3.62 17.20 13.63
CA LEU A 84 4.18 15.87 13.89
C LEU A 84 5.57 15.71 13.24
N PRO A 85 6.56 15.14 13.96
CA PRO A 85 7.89 14.87 13.44
C PRO A 85 7.87 13.62 12.55
N LEU A 86 7.60 13.80 11.26
CA LEU A 86 7.57 12.72 10.28
C LEU A 86 8.65 12.92 9.21
N LYS A 87 9.53 11.93 9.04
CA LYS A 87 10.54 11.94 7.98
C LYS A 87 10.01 11.26 6.73
N VAL A 88 9.75 12.04 5.67
CA VAL A 88 9.21 11.55 4.41
C VAL A 88 10.33 11.43 3.36
N ILE A 89 10.47 10.24 2.79
CA ILE A 89 11.51 9.87 1.81
C ILE A 89 10.81 9.52 0.48
N CYS A 90 11.18 10.21 -0.60
CA CYS A 90 10.69 9.88 -1.93
C CYS A 90 11.62 8.83 -2.56
N ALA A 91 11.18 7.56 -2.58
CA ALA A 91 12.00 6.45 -3.06
C ALA A 91 11.16 5.27 -3.58
N ASP A 92 11.76 4.50 -4.46
CA ASP A 92 11.21 3.24 -4.96
C ASP A 92 11.41 2.13 -3.90
N MET A 93 10.35 1.37 -3.58
CA MET A 93 10.39 0.28 -2.59
C MET A 93 11.43 -0.79 -2.92
N ARG A 94 11.88 -0.91 -4.18
CA ARG A 94 12.92 -1.85 -4.64
C ARG A 94 14.34 -1.43 -4.30
N LYS A 95 14.54 -0.18 -3.81
CA LYS A 95 15.86 0.40 -3.55
C LYS A 95 15.86 1.47 -2.46
N PHE A 96 14.81 1.53 -1.63
CA PHE A 96 14.78 2.47 -0.51
C PHE A 96 15.78 2.11 0.57
N ALA A 97 16.21 3.10 1.30
CA ALA A 97 17.01 2.95 2.51
C ALA A 97 16.50 3.92 3.58
N LEU A 98 16.52 3.47 4.82
CA LEU A 98 16.21 4.31 5.99
C LEU A 98 17.51 4.75 6.67
N PRO A 99 17.52 5.88 7.38
CA PRO A 99 18.70 6.33 8.14
C PRO A 99 19.08 5.41 9.31
N GLU A 100 18.12 4.62 9.78
CA GLU A 100 18.26 3.64 10.84
C GLU A 100 17.32 2.46 10.60
N GLN A 101 17.58 1.32 11.24
CA GLN A 101 16.65 0.20 11.23
C GLN A 101 15.46 0.49 12.15
N VAL A 102 14.30 -0.11 11.81
CA VAL A 102 13.03 0.10 12.51
C VAL A 102 12.45 -1.22 13.02
N ASP A 103 11.52 -1.14 13.98
CA ASP A 103 10.87 -2.30 14.61
C ASP A 103 9.72 -2.83 13.76
N LEU A 104 9.08 -1.95 13.00
CA LEU A 104 7.92 -2.28 12.15
C LEU A 104 8.03 -1.59 10.80
N ILE A 105 7.77 -2.34 9.73
CA ILE A 105 7.49 -1.80 8.40
C ILE A 105 6.09 -2.25 7.99
N THR A 106 5.26 -1.29 7.57
CA THR A 106 3.95 -1.53 6.94
C THR A 106 4.03 -1.26 5.45
N CYS A 107 3.23 -1.98 4.65
CA CYS A 107 3.10 -1.76 3.21
C CYS A 107 1.69 -2.21 2.80
N GLU A 108 0.73 -1.29 2.85
CA GLU A 108 -0.68 -1.61 2.72
C GLU A 108 -1.26 -1.19 1.36
N PHE A 109 -2.54 -1.54 1.14
CA PHE A 109 -3.29 -1.27 -0.08
C PHE A 109 -2.66 -1.91 -1.32
N ASP A 110 -2.45 -3.26 -1.24
CA ASP A 110 -1.97 -4.08 -2.37
C ASP A 110 -0.70 -3.53 -3.08
N ALA A 111 0.07 -2.68 -2.37
CA ALA A 111 1.27 -2.08 -2.94
C ALA A 111 2.29 -3.12 -3.46
N ILE A 112 2.32 -4.31 -2.88
CA ILE A 112 3.14 -5.43 -3.34
C ILE A 112 2.70 -5.94 -4.72
N ASN A 113 1.42 -5.82 -5.08
CA ASN A 113 0.91 -6.21 -6.40
C ASN A 113 1.42 -5.31 -7.54
N HIS A 114 1.88 -4.09 -7.23
CA HIS A 114 2.51 -3.20 -8.22
C HIS A 114 3.94 -3.60 -8.59
N VAL A 115 4.48 -4.65 -7.98
CA VAL A 115 5.81 -5.18 -8.30
C VAL A 115 5.73 -6.11 -9.50
N PRO A 116 6.36 -5.79 -10.66
CA PRO A 116 6.05 -6.47 -11.92
C PRO A 116 6.75 -7.82 -12.13
N ARG A 117 7.78 -8.16 -11.34
CA ARG A 117 8.64 -9.33 -11.56
C ARG A 117 9.06 -9.98 -10.24
N LYS A 118 9.28 -11.31 -10.25
CA LYS A 118 9.82 -12.05 -9.10
C LYS A 118 11.14 -11.47 -8.58
N SER A 119 12.05 -11.09 -9.48
CA SER A 119 13.32 -10.46 -9.10
C SER A 119 13.12 -9.10 -8.41
N ASP A 120 12.08 -8.36 -8.77
CA ASP A 120 11.75 -7.09 -8.14
C ASP A 120 11.10 -7.32 -6.76
N LEU A 121 10.23 -8.33 -6.61
CA LEU A 121 9.70 -8.73 -5.31
C LEU A 121 10.83 -9.14 -4.35
N ALA A 122 11.79 -9.95 -4.81
CA ALA A 122 12.96 -10.31 -4.02
C ALA A 122 13.79 -9.08 -3.60
N ARG A 123 13.92 -8.07 -4.48
CA ARG A 123 14.60 -6.80 -4.13
C ARG A 123 13.85 -6.02 -3.06
N VAL A 124 12.53 -5.90 -3.20
CA VAL A 124 11.68 -5.22 -2.18
C VAL A 124 11.90 -5.88 -0.83
N LEU A 125 11.75 -7.21 -0.75
CA LEU A 125 11.86 -7.93 0.51
C LEU A 125 13.28 -7.86 1.12
N LYS A 126 14.32 -7.82 0.29
CA LYS A 126 15.71 -7.56 0.76
C LYS A 126 15.87 -6.16 1.33
N CYS A 127 15.30 -5.12 0.67
CA CYS A 127 15.32 -3.76 1.19
C CYS A 127 14.55 -3.66 2.51
N VAL A 128 13.38 -4.30 2.61
CA VAL A 128 12.59 -4.35 3.85
C VAL A 128 13.38 -5.06 4.97
N ALA A 129 13.98 -6.21 4.68
CA ALA A 129 14.81 -6.93 5.65
C ALA A 129 16.02 -6.10 6.13
N ALA A 130 16.68 -5.37 5.22
CA ALA A 130 17.81 -4.50 5.58
C ALA A 130 17.39 -3.32 6.46
N ALA A 131 16.18 -2.80 6.27
CA ALA A 131 15.64 -1.67 7.01
C ALA A 131 15.02 -2.05 8.36
N LEU A 132 14.78 -3.34 8.64
CA LEU A 132 14.24 -3.82 9.91
C LEU A 132 15.34 -4.14 10.93
N ASN A 133 15.06 -3.89 12.20
CA ASN A 133 15.81 -4.45 13.31
C ASN A 133 15.75 -5.99 13.30
N PRO A 134 16.76 -6.73 13.81
CA PRO A 134 16.62 -8.14 14.10
C PRO A 134 15.39 -8.41 14.98
N GLY A 135 14.53 -9.34 14.57
CA GLY A 135 13.24 -9.60 15.23
C GLY A 135 12.11 -8.62 14.91
N GLY A 136 12.37 -7.58 14.13
CA GLY A 136 11.35 -6.63 13.66
C GLY A 136 10.33 -7.24 12.70
N HIS A 137 9.23 -6.57 12.48
CA HIS A 137 8.08 -7.09 11.77
C HIS A 137 7.82 -6.36 10.44
N PHE A 138 7.47 -7.11 9.41
CA PHE A 138 6.91 -6.62 8.17
C PHE A 138 5.44 -7.00 8.08
N VAL A 139 4.57 -6.01 7.91
CA VAL A 139 3.12 -6.19 7.77
C VAL A 139 2.68 -5.60 6.44
N PHE A 140 2.02 -6.38 5.62
CA PHE A 140 1.53 -5.97 4.31
C PHE A 140 0.27 -6.73 3.92
N ASP A 141 -0.37 -6.30 2.85
CA ASP A 141 -1.46 -7.03 2.22
C ASP A 141 -1.19 -7.23 0.73
N ALA A 142 -1.88 -8.20 0.16
CA ALA A 142 -1.85 -8.50 -1.26
C ALA A 142 -3.20 -9.01 -1.75
N ASN A 143 -3.57 -8.59 -2.96
CA ASN A 143 -4.65 -9.17 -3.73
C ASN A 143 -4.23 -10.53 -4.28
N ASN A 144 -5.10 -11.52 -4.12
CA ASN A 144 -4.91 -12.86 -4.63
C ASN A 144 -5.54 -13.01 -6.03
N ARG A 145 -5.28 -14.12 -6.72
CA ARG A 145 -5.86 -14.41 -8.05
C ARG A 145 -7.39 -14.26 -8.08
N LYS A 146 -8.08 -14.71 -7.03
CA LYS A 146 -9.54 -14.61 -6.93
C LYS A 146 -10.03 -13.15 -6.96
N ALA A 147 -9.28 -12.21 -6.38
CA ALA A 147 -9.60 -10.78 -6.50
C ALA A 147 -9.53 -10.32 -7.95
N PHE A 148 -8.49 -10.71 -8.68
CA PHE A 148 -8.34 -10.34 -10.09
C PHE A 148 -9.46 -10.92 -10.95
N GLU A 149 -9.86 -12.15 -10.71
CA GLU A 149 -10.94 -12.81 -11.45
C GLU A 149 -12.33 -12.21 -11.17
N LEU A 150 -12.58 -11.72 -9.97
CA LEU A 150 -13.89 -11.21 -9.53
C LEU A 150 -14.00 -9.68 -9.58
N ALA A 151 -12.96 -8.96 -9.18
CA ALA A 151 -13.01 -7.52 -9.00
C ALA A 151 -12.34 -6.74 -10.16
N TRP A 152 -11.27 -7.31 -10.74
CA TRP A 152 -10.54 -6.66 -11.83
C TRP A 152 -11.16 -6.92 -13.23
N THR A 153 -12.45 -7.12 -13.27
CA THR A 153 -13.24 -7.25 -14.50
C THR A 153 -14.36 -6.23 -14.58
N ASN A 154 -14.38 -5.28 -13.62
CA ASN A 154 -15.47 -4.33 -13.43
C ASN A 154 -15.04 -2.90 -13.70
N THR A 155 -16.05 -2.05 -13.85
CA THR A 155 -15.85 -0.60 -13.88
C THR A 155 -16.32 -0.03 -12.54
N TRP A 156 -15.41 0.67 -11.86
CA TRP A 156 -15.72 1.44 -10.67
C TRP A 156 -15.88 2.91 -11.04
N PHE A 157 -16.87 3.55 -10.45
CA PHE A 157 -17.19 4.95 -10.67
C PHE A 157 -17.40 5.66 -9.35
N ALA A 158 -16.86 6.88 -9.22
CA ALA A 158 -17.22 7.80 -8.16
C ALA A 158 -17.36 9.21 -8.73
N ASP A 159 -18.37 9.93 -8.25
CA ASP A 159 -18.61 11.33 -8.56
C ASP A 159 -18.69 12.10 -7.23
N ARG A 160 -17.64 12.85 -6.94
CA ARG A 160 -17.52 13.68 -5.73
C ARG A 160 -16.90 15.02 -6.12
N ASP A 161 -17.71 16.06 -6.19
CA ASP A 161 -17.25 17.39 -6.55
C ASP A 161 -15.95 17.80 -5.82
N PRO A 162 -14.89 18.28 -6.51
CA PRO A 162 -14.85 18.73 -7.91
C PRO A 162 -14.36 17.66 -8.90
N VAL A 163 -14.36 16.38 -8.55
CA VAL A 163 -13.82 15.31 -9.39
C VAL A 163 -14.81 14.16 -9.58
N ALA A 164 -14.91 13.66 -10.81
CA ALA A 164 -15.46 12.34 -11.10
C ALA A 164 -14.36 11.43 -11.63
N VAL A 165 -14.41 10.15 -11.28
CA VAL A 165 -13.44 9.14 -11.71
C VAL A 165 -14.14 7.90 -12.23
N VAL A 166 -13.65 7.38 -13.35
CA VAL A 166 -14.03 6.09 -13.92
C VAL A 166 -12.79 5.23 -14.00
N MET A 167 -12.78 4.12 -13.29
CA MET A 167 -11.70 3.13 -13.33
C MET A 167 -12.24 1.85 -13.97
N HIS A 168 -11.74 1.53 -15.15
CA HIS A 168 -12.04 0.32 -15.85
C HIS A 168 -10.89 -0.68 -15.69
N SER A 169 -11.16 -1.78 -14.99
CA SER A 169 -10.17 -2.80 -14.69
C SER A 169 -10.37 -4.02 -15.57
N THR A 170 -9.26 -4.60 -16.03
CA THR A 170 -9.24 -5.80 -16.86
C THR A 170 -8.21 -6.79 -16.33
N HIS A 171 -8.63 -8.03 -16.16
CA HIS A 171 -7.75 -9.16 -15.91
C HIS A 171 -7.70 -10.04 -17.16
N VAL A 172 -6.51 -10.38 -17.62
CA VAL A 172 -6.35 -11.28 -18.77
C VAL A 172 -6.39 -12.72 -18.26
N PRO A 173 -7.44 -13.50 -18.59
CA PRO A 173 -7.56 -14.89 -18.15
C PRO A 173 -6.31 -15.71 -18.47
N GLY A 174 -5.87 -16.55 -17.52
CA GLY A 174 -4.66 -17.38 -17.66
C GLY A 174 -3.33 -16.64 -17.45
N THR A 175 -3.37 -15.34 -17.11
CA THR A 175 -2.17 -14.57 -16.75
C THR A 175 -2.22 -14.13 -15.28
N ASP A 176 -1.08 -13.66 -14.76
CA ASP A 176 -0.94 -13.09 -13.42
C ASP A 176 -1.08 -11.56 -13.43
N LYS A 177 -1.57 -10.97 -14.54
CA LYS A 177 -1.58 -9.51 -14.72
C LYS A 177 -2.99 -8.96 -14.79
N ALA A 178 -3.17 -7.82 -14.13
CA ALA A 178 -4.34 -6.98 -14.26
C ALA A 178 -3.93 -5.54 -14.60
N ARG A 179 -4.83 -4.83 -15.27
CA ARG A 179 -4.61 -3.44 -15.66
C ARG A 179 -5.87 -2.64 -15.41
N SER A 180 -5.72 -1.44 -14.87
CA SER A 180 -6.79 -0.46 -14.76
C SER A 180 -6.47 0.78 -15.59
N GLU A 181 -7.43 1.20 -16.38
CA GLU A 181 -7.47 2.51 -17.01
C GLU A 181 -8.29 3.43 -16.12
N VAL A 182 -7.68 4.48 -15.61
CA VAL A 182 -8.32 5.44 -14.71
C VAL A 182 -8.50 6.76 -15.43
N ASN A 183 -9.74 7.16 -15.62
CA ASN A 183 -10.12 8.42 -16.24
C ASN A 183 -10.62 9.38 -15.16
N TRP A 184 -9.90 10.49 -14.98
CA TRP A 184 -10.22 11.57 -14.08
C TRP A 184 -10.89 12.70 -14.82
N PHE A 185 -12.03 13.17 -14.33
CA PHE A 185 -12.73 14.34 -14.85
C PHE A 185 -12.72 15.40 -13.75
N VAL A 186 -11.85 16.39 -13.89
CA VAL A 186 -11.66 17.46 -12.89
C VAL A 186 -12.41 18.71 -13.35
N ARG A 187 -13.32 19.21 -12.50
CA ARG A 187 -14.14 20.38 -12.80
C ARG A 187 -13.29 21.65 -12.89
N GLN A 188 -13.52 22.42 -13.96
CA GLN A 188 -12.96 23.74 -14.20
C GLN A 188 -14.10 24.69 -14.59
N GLY A 189 -14.71 25.33 -13.60
CA GLY A 189 -15.92 26.14 -13.80
C GLY A 189 -17.13 25.27 -14.21
N LYS A 190 -17.63 25.48 -15.43
CA LYS A 190 -18.76 24.70 -16.00
C LYS A 190 -18.30 23.50 -16.86
N LEU A 191 -17.02 23.31 -17.03
CA LEU A 191 -16.43 22.25 -17.87
C LEU A 191 -15.64 21.26 -17.02
N TYR A 192 -15.36 20.08 -17.59
CA TYR A 192 -14.48 19.08 -17.00
C TYR A 192 -13.27 18.86 -17.88
N ARG A 193 -12.10 18.82 -17.26
CA ARG A 193 -10.85 18.41 -17.91
C ARG A 193 -10.58 16.95 -17.62
N ARG A 194 -10.43 16.15 -18.68
CA ARG A 194 -10.07 14.72 -18.57
C ARG A 194 -8.56 14.56 -18.40
N HIS A 195 -8.20 13.65 -17.49
CA HIS A 195 -6.85 13.10 -17.35
C HIS A 195 -6.93 11.59 -17.31
N GLN A 196 -5.87 10.92 -17.73
CA GLN A 196 -5.83 9.46 -17.79
C GLN A 196 -4.57 8.94 -17.12
N GLU A 197 -4.71 7.87 -16.33
CA GLU A 197 -3.63 7.12 -15.70
C GLU A 197 -3.84 5.64 -15.98
N HIS A 198 -2.76 4.85 -15.95
CA HIS A 198 -2.80 3.40 -16.06
C HIS A 198 -2.13 2.79 -14.85
N ILE A 199 -2.79 1.80 -14.27
CA ILE A 199 -2.29 1.03 -13.13
C ILE A 199 -2.13 -0.41 -13.60
N GLU A 200 -0.98 -1.01 -13.35
CA GLU A 200 -0.72 -2.42 -13.62
C GLU A 200 -0.39 -3.13 -12.30
N GLU A 201 -0.98 -4.29 -12.12
CA GLU A 201 -0.73 -5.16 -10.97
C GLU A 201 -0.42 -6.58 -11.40
N VAL A 202 0.30 -7.29 -10.54
CA VAL A 202 0.64 -8.70 -10.70
C VAL A 202 0.10 -9.48 -9.51
N CYS A 203 -0.56 -10.58 -9.77
CA CYS A 203 -1.01 -11.52 -8.76
C CYS A 203 0.16 -12.43 -8.34
N TRP A 204 0.59 -12.28 -7.12
CA TRP A 204 1.53 -13.21 -6.50
C TRP A 204 0.78 -14.37 -5.85
N THR A 205 1.21 -15.60 -6.12
CA THR A 205 0.68 -16.77 -5.40
C THR A 205 1.18 -16.77 -3.96
N HIS A 206 0.41 -17.39 -3.07
CA HIS A 206 0.81 -17.56 -1.67
C HIS A 206 2.21 -18.22 -1.55
N ALA A 207 2.47 -19.26 -2.36
CA ALA A 207 3.77 -19.96 -2.36
C ALA A 207 4.92 -19.05 -2.79
N GLU A 208 4.74 -18.18 -3.80
CA GLU A 208 5.75 -17.23 -4.25
C GLU A 208 6.09 -16.20 -3.17
N ILE A 209 5.07 -15.66 -2.48
CA ILE A 209 5.27 -14.72 -1.38
C ILE A 209 6.02 -15.41 -0.23
N VAL A 210 5.60 -16.62 0.19
CA VAL A 210 6.26 -17.39 1.25
C VAL A 210 7.71 -17.64 0.90
N GLN A 211 8.00 -18.17 -0.30
CA GLN A 211 9.36 -18.45 -0.74
C GLN A 211 10.23 -17.18 -0.71
N ALA A 212 9.73 -16.08 -1.28
CA ALA A 212 10.48 -14.83 -1.33
C ALA A 212 10.74 -14.23 0.06
N LEU A 213 9.81 -14.35 1.01
CA LEU A 213 10.01 -13.95 2.40
C LEU A 213 11.08 -14.78 3.10
N LEU A 214 11.03 -16.12 2.96
CA LEU A 214 12.02 -17.03 3.57
C LEU A 214 13.43 -16.77 3.02
N GLU A 215 13.57 -16.56 1.72
CA GLU A 215 14.83 -16.22 1.04
C GLU A 215 15.38 -14.85 1.47
N ALA A 216 14.50 -13.88 1.78
CA ALA A 216 14.88 -12.57 2.28
C ALA A 216 15.22 -12.56 3.79
N GLY A 217 15.13 -13.69 4.50
CA GLY A 217 15.50 -13.82 5.89
C GLY A 217 14.35 -13.59 6.88
N PHE A 218 13.11 -13.74 6.46
CA PHE A 218 11.96 -13.70 7.34
C PHE A 218 11.62 -15.11 7.88
N ASP A 219 10.96 -15.12 9.05
CA ASP A 219 10.35 -16.31 9.68
C ASP A 219 9.00 -15.96 10.31
N ARG A 220 8.40 -16.92 11.02
CA ARG A 220 7.13 -16.74 11.77
C ARG A 220 6.06 -16.05 10.97
N LEU A 221 5.85 -16.51 9.74
CA LEU A 221 4.85 -15.98 8.84
C LEU A 221 3.44 -16.26 9.41
N LYS A 222 2.59 -15.22 9.45
CA LYS A 222 1.17 -15.30 9.80
C LYS A 222 0.36 -14.61 8.73
N THR A 223 -0.80 -15.16 8.44
CA THR A 223 -1.73 -14.61 7.44
C THR A 223 -3.14 -14.53 7.99
N TRP A 224 -3.91 -13.58 7.48
CA TRP A 224 -5.32 -13.40 7.76
C TRP A 224 -6.04 -13.13 6.44
N ASP A 225 -7.19 -13.77 6.23
CA ASP A 225 -8.10 -13.38 5.16
C ASP A 225 -8.65 -11.97 5.46
N ALA A 226 -8.74 -11.13 4.47
CA ALA A 226 -9.23 -9.77 4.64
C ALA A 226 -10.76 -9.69 4.76
N ALA A 227 -11.49 -10.67 4.23
CA ALA A 227 -12.95 -10.65 4.17
C ALA A 227 -13.67 -10.38 5.53
N PRO A 228 -13.18 -10.88 6.68
CA PRO A 228 -13.81 -10.56 7.96
C PRO A 228 -13.76 -9.07 8.35
N PHE A 229 -12.81 -8.31 7.82
CA PHE A 229 -12.64 -6.88 8.10
C PHE A 229 -13.39 -6.00 7.09
N PHE A 230 -13.58 -6.51 5.87
CA PHE A 230 -14.20 -5.81 4.76
C PHE A 230 -15.62 -6.33 4.56
N ASN A 231 -16.59 -5.49 4.76
CA ASN A 231 -18.02 -5.84 4.54
C ASN A 231 -18.46 -5.35 3.15
N ASP A 232 -17.72 -5.76 2.10
CA ASP A 232 -17.99 -5.39 0.72
C ASP A 232 -17.94 -6.60 -0.24
N GLU A 233 -18.54 -6.45 -1.42
CA GLU A 233 -18.59 -7.50 -2.43
C GLU A 233 -17.23 -7.73 -3.11
N LEU A 234 -16.30 -6.77 -3.05
CA LEU A 234 -15.01 -6.84 -3.72
C LEU A 234 -13.97 -7.61 -2.89
N THR A 235 -14.20 -7.71 -1.57
CA THR A 235 -13.28 -8.40 -0.65
C THR A 235 -13.91 -9.70 -0.12
N ARG A 236 -14.31 -10.57 -1.05
CA ARG A 236 -14.81 -11.91 -0.71
C ARG A 236 -13.69 -12.78 -0.12
N PRO A 237 -14.05 -13.84 0.67
CA PRO A 237 -13.05 -14.77 1.20
C PRO A 237 -12.07 -15.28 0.14
N GLY A 238 -10.78 -15.17 0.43
CA GLY A 238 -9.69 -15.54 -0.45
C GLY A 238 -9.32 -14.51 -1.53
N CYS A 239 -9.94 -13.32 -1.54
CA CYS A 239 -9.57 -12.26 -2.48
C CYS A 239 -8.32 -11.49 -2.04
N ARG A 240 -8.20 -11.16 -0.76
CA ARG A 240 -7.09 -10.38 -0.20
C ARG A 240 -6.57 -11.05 1.06
N THR A 241 -5.26 -11.05 1.24
CA THR A 241 -4.60 -11.62 2.41
C THR A 241 -3.72 -10.56 3.06
N PHE A 242 -3.89 -10.39 4.39
CA PHE A 242 -2.91 -9.69 5.22
C PHE A 242 -1.80 -10.64 5.65
N TRP A 243 -0.58 -10.13 5.69
CA TRP A 243 0.64 -10.86 6.02
C TRP A 243 1.38 -10.18 7.17
N ARG A 244 1.92 -10.96 8.08
CA ARG A 244 2.90 -10.54 9.07
C ARG A 244 4.07 -11.52 9.05
N ALA A 245 5.26 -10.99 8.76
CA ALA A 245 6.51 -11.72 8.75
C ALA A 245 7.48 -11.11 9.76
N ARG A 246 8.27 -11.92 10.48
CA ARG A 246 9.30 -11.44 11.40
C ARG A 246 10.67 -11.61 10.75
N LYS A 247 11.52 -10.57 10.79
CA LYS A 247 12.92 -10.70 10.41
C LYS A 247 13.62 -11.63 11.40
N ARG A 248 14.42 -12.58 10.90
CA ARG A 248 15.25 -13.43 11.76
C ARG A 248 16.19 -12.58 12.62
N PRO A 249 16.48 -13.04 13.85
CA PRO A 249 17.47 -12.41 14.71
C PRO A 249 18.86 -12.28 14.09
#